data_ad75fa61a26aa5dfaf997a8dd6444c5e
#
_entry.id   ad75fa61a26aa5dfaf997a8dd6444c5e
#
_cell.length_a   1.000
_cell.length_b   1.000
_cell.length_c   1.000
_cell.angle_alpha   90.00
_cell.angle_beta   90.00
_cell.angle_gamma   90.00
#
_symmetry.space_group_name_H-M   'P 1'
#
loop_
_entity.id
_entity.type
_entity.pdbx_description
1 polymer ?
#
loop_
_entity_poly.entity_id
_entity_poly.type
_entity_poly.pdbx_seq_one_letter_code
_entity_poly.pdbx_strand_id
1 'polypeptide(L)'
;MTKEVRGRHDRVMPLSPTLAWLVDCAAETSGADRLLAELGARLAADVPIAGGALTLDVPHPLIARRTWLWRAATGEVIEALGFAPAMLLTTPAKDAGRQWLTGISGGEVHEDTIGTKPEAPSLAWIGPRAFTPDEIDRLREAARFAAAPLATLAARANLTAALEAYLGRRSAERVLAAPLRRSVGETIQAALLFADLRGFTAMSEANPPAVVISALDAWFDRIAGAVHAFGGEVLKFIGDGVLAIFPVVDGAPRGACNAALNAVSAARAGMAHLDSGRNRQGLPPLSFGAALHHGEVFWGNLGAADRLEFTAIGPAVNLVSRLEGLCRPLGKAILISGALAAETDMPLLPLGTHELRGIASPCAVFTLPEN
;
A
#
# COMPACT_ATOMS: atom_id res chain seq x y z
N MET A 1 -67.18 -27.42 -25.95
CA MET A 1 -66.22 -28.08 -25.02
C MET A 1 -64.95 -27.29 -25.04
N THR A 2 -64.82 -26.30 -24.16
CA THR A 2 -63.65 -25.43 -24.04
C THR A 2 -62.83 -25.95 -22.86
N LYS A 3 -61.65 -26.49 -23.13
CA LYS A 3 -60.66 -26.92 -22.11
C LYS A 3 -59.96 -25.72 -21.54
N GLU A 4 -60.27 -25.38 -20.29
CA GLU A 4 -59.47 -24.46 -19.47
C GLU A 4 -58.07 -25.04 -19.23
N VAL A 5 -57.09 -24.37 -19.79
CA VAL A 5 -55.68 -24.61 -19.44
C VAL A 5 -55.45 -23.88 -18.13
N ARG A 6 -55.48 -24.60 -17.01
CA ARG A 6 -55.02 -24.11 -15.71
C ARG A 6 -53.52 -23.82 -15.77
N GLY A 7 -53.14 -22.57 -15.88
CA GLY A 7 -51.79 -22.10 -15.70
C GLY A 7 -51.28 -22.50 -14.30
N ARG A 8 -50.25 -23.33 -14.27
CA ARG A 8 -49.38 -23.49 -13.09
C ARG A 8 -48.73 -22.10 -12.82
N HIS A 9 -49.24 -21.35 -11.87
CA HIS A 9 -48.43 -20.31 -11.28
C HIS A 9 -47.31 -21.01 -10.53
N ASP A 10 -46.13 -21.02 -11.12
CA ASP A 10 -44.89 -21.30 -10.39
C ASP A 10 -44.80 -20.27 -9.26
N ARG A 11 -45.10 -20.70 -8.02
CA ARG A 11 -44.83 -19.92 -6.84
C ARG A 11 -43.31 -19.76 -6.76
N VAL A 12 -42.80 -18.61 -7.19
CA VAL A 12 -41.44 -18.21 -6.88
C VAL A 12 -41.36 -18.21 -5.35
N MET A 13 -40.61 -19.16 -4.80
CA MET A 13 -40.33 -19.18 -3.35
C MET A 13 -39.57 -17.90 -2.99
N PRO A 14 -40.05 -17.11 -2.03
CA PRO A 14 -39.29 -15.93 -1.61
C PRO A 14 -37.95 -16.37 -1.04
N LEU A 15 -36.90 -15.62 -1.38
CA LEU A 15 -35.57 -15.82 -0.80
C LEU A 15 -35.63 -15.66 0.72
N SER A 16 -34.81 -16.40 1.46
CA SER A 16 -34.62 -16.14 2.89
C SER A 16 -34.11 -14.70 3.10
N PRO A 17 -34.36 -14.07 4.27
CA PRO A 17 -33.89 -12.70 4.53
C PRO A 17 -32.39 -12.52 4.31
N THR A 18 -31.58 -13.54 4.63
CA THR A 18 -30.12 -13.52 4.40
C THR A 18 -29.79 -13.53 2.92
N LEU A 19 -30.45 -14.35 2.12
CA LEU A 19 -30.23 -14.43 0.67
C LEU A 19 -30.74 -13.19 -0.06
N ALA A 20 -31.90 -12.65 0.34
CA ALA A 20 -32.39 -11.38 -0.19
C ALA A 20 -31.40 -10.25 0.07
N TRP A 21 -30.87 -10.14 1.29
CA TRP A 21 -29.84 -9.16 1.61
C TRP A 21 -28.56 -9.33 0.76
N LEU A 22 -28.11 -10.56 0.54
CA LEU A 22 -26.94 -10.83 -0.31
C LEU A 22 -27.14 -10.36 -1.75
N VAL A 23 -28.36 -10.44 -2.28
CA VAL A 23 -28.69 -10.03 -3.66
C VAL A 23 -28.87 -8.50 -3.73
N ASP A 24 -29.60 -7.92 -2.78
CA ASP A 24 -30.10 -6.54 -2.90
C ASP A 24 -29.15 -5.51 -2.29
N CYS A 25 -28.42 -5.85 -1.22
CA CYS A 25 -27.71 -4.89 -0.40
C CYS A 25 -26.20 -5.15 -0.22
N ALA A 26 -25.78 -6.42 -0.24
CA ALA A 26 -24.41 -6.80 0.15
C ALA A 26 -23.33 -6.19 -0.75
N ALA A 27 -23.63 -5.90 -2.02
CA ALA A 27 -22.70 -5.27 -2.94
C ALA A 27 -22.38 -3.78 -2.59
N GLU A 28 -23.25 -3.14 -1.81
CA GLU A 28 -23.10 -1.76 -1.32
C GLU A 28 -22.27 -1.69 -0.03
N THR A 29 -21.98 -2.82 0.58
CA THR A 29 -21.16 -2.90 1.79
C THR A 29 -19.77 -2.32 1.55
N SER A 30 -19.32 -1.44 2.45
CA SER A 30 -18.11 -0.64 2.25
C SER A 30 -16.79 -1.41 2.39
N GLY A 31 -16.82 -2.64 2.90
CA GLY A 31 -15.62 -3.46 3.11
C GLY A 31 -15.90 -4.93 3.39
N ALA A 32 -14.86 -5.74 3.26
CA ALA A 32 -14.92 -7.19 3.50
C ALA A 32 -15.19 -7.53 4.98
N ASP A 33 -14.68 -6.69 5.89
CA ASP A 33 -14.93 -6.75 7.33
C ASP A 33 -16.42 -6.65 7.66
N ARG A 34 -17.09 -5.64 7.12
CA ARG A 34 -18.54 -5.43 7.32
C ARG A 34 -19.38 -6.51 6.64
N LEU A 35 -19.01 -6.90 5.42
CA LEU A 35 -19.71 -8.01 4.75
C LEU A 35 -19.67 -9.29 5.59
N LEU A 36 -18.48 -9.66 6.09
CA LEU A 36 -18.31 -10.86 6.92
C LEU A 36 -19.11 -10.77 8.22
N ALA A 37 -19.04 -9.63 8.91
CA ALA A 37 -19.76 -9.43 10.17
C ALA A 37 -21.29 -9.50 9.98
N GLU A 38 -21.83 -8.80 8.98
CA GLU A 38 -23.27 -8.80 8.70
C GLU A 38 -23.77 -10.16 8.20
N LEU A 39 -23.02 -10.82 7.31
CA LEU A 39 -23.35 -12.17 6.84
C LEU A 39 -23.33 -13.17 8.01
N GLY A 40 -22.28 -13.12 8.82
CA GLY A 40 -22.14 -13.98 10.00
C GLY A 40 -23.27 -13.79 11.01
N ALA A 41 -23.63 -12.53 11.32
CA ALA A 41 -24.74 -12.21 12.23
C ALA A 41 -26.09 -12.71 11.71
N ARG A 42 -26.36 -12.61 10.40
CA ARG A 42 -27.58 -13.11 9.77
C ARG A 42 -27.65 -14.62 9.75
N LEU A 43 -26.54 -15.29 9.41
CA LEU A 43 -26.45 -16.74 9.43
C LEU A 43 -26.57 -17.31 10.83
N ALA A 44 -26.05 -16.63 11.85
CA ALA A 44 -26.09 -17.05 13.24
C ALA A 44 -27.54 -17.10 13.82
N ALA A 45 -28.52 -16.50 13.14
CA ALA A 45 -29.92 -16.64 13.51
C ALA A 45 -30.47 -18.05 13.27
N ASP A 46 -29.94 -18.75 12.27
CA ASP A 46 -30.44 -20.07 11.82
C ASP A 46 -29.42 -21.20 11.99
N VAL A 47 -28.14 -20.87 12.11
CA VAL A 47 -27.02 -21.80 12.19
C VAL A 47 -26.14 -21.46 13.40
N PRO A 48 -25.76 -22.43 14.26
CA PRO A 48 -24.96 -22.16 15.45
C PRO A 48 -23.51 -21.83 15.11
N ILE A 49 -23.24 -20.59 14.68
CA ILE A 49 -21.92 -20.10 14.28
C ILE A 49 -21.22 -19.43 15.47
N ALA A 50 -19.97 -19.83 15.77
CA ALA A 50 -19.10 -19.20 16.74
C ALA A 50 -18.12 -18.19 16.12
N GLY A 51 -17.78 -18.38 14.83
CA GLY A 51 -16.92 -17.47 14.08
C GLY A 51 -16.87 -17.76 12.59
N GLY A 52 -16.34 -16.79 11.85
CA GLY A 52 -16.19 -16.87 10.41
C GLY A 52 -14.87 -16.28 9.93
N ALA A 53 -14.44 -16.69 8.75
CA ALA A 53 -13.29 -16.13 8.04
C ALA A 53 -13.65 -15.89 6.58
N LEU A 54 -13.25 -14.73 6.06
CA LEU A 54 -13.30 -14.40 4.64
C LEU A 54 -11.88 -14.20 4.14
N THR A 55 -11.47 -14.93 3.13
CA THR A 55 -10.12 -14.82 2.54
C THR A 55 -10.21 -14.36 1.09
N LEU A 56 -9.41 -13.34 0.75
CA LEU A 56 -9.22 -12.82 -0.60
C LEU A 56 -7.73 -12.83 -0.96
N ASP A 57 -7.38 -13.36 -2.11
CA ASP A 57 -6.06 -13.17 -2.70
C ASP A 57 -6.02 -11.79 -3.37
N VAL A 58 -4.89 -11.07 -3.25
CA VAL A 58 -4.72 -9.71 -3.78
C VAL A 58 -3.41 -9.61 -4.59
N PRO A 59 -3.40 -8.92 -5.74
CA PRO A 59 -2.22 -8.77 -6.58
C PRO A 59 -1.31 -7.65 -6.05
N HIS A 60 -0.75 -7.84 -4.85
CA HIS A 60 0.17 -6.86 -4.26
C HIS A 60 1.57 -7.49 -4.12
N PRO A 61 2.68 -6.76 -4.39
CA PRO A 61 4.03 -7.31 -4.37
C PRO A 61 4.44 -7.95 -3.04
N LEU A 62 3.95 -7.40 -1.93
CA LEU A 62 4.31 -7.83 -0.57
C LEU A 62 3.22 -8.65 0.11
N ILE A 63 1.95 -8.46 -0.25
CA ILE A 63 0.78 -9.07 0.40
C ILE A 63 0.08 -9.95 -0.63
N ALA A 64 0.17 -11.26 -0.47
CA ALA A 64 -0.51 -12.20 -1.37
C ALA A 64 -1.97 -12.42 -0.99
N ARG A 65 -2.30 -12.22 0.30
CA ARG A 65 -3.61 -12.61 0.84
C ARG A 65 -4.04 -11.69 1.96
N ARG A 66 -5.34 -11.36 2.00
CA ARG A 66 -6.02 -10.71 3.12
C ARG A 66 -7.08 -11.65 3.68
N THR A 67 -7.12 -11.83 4.99
CA THR A 67 -8.09 -12.66 5.69
C THR A 67 -8.74 -11.86 6.81
N TRP A 68 -10.07 -11.74 6.76
CA TRP A 68 -10.86 -11.13 7.83
C TRP A 68 -11.43 -12.24 8.70
N LEU A 69 -11.34 -12.07 10.01
CA LEU A 69 -11.65 -13.06 11.04
C LEU A 69 -12.70 -12.47 11.95
N TRP A 70 -13.92 -12.99 11.92
CA TRP A 70 -15.06 -12.51 12.70
C TRP A 70 -15.37 -13.47 13.86
N ARG A 71 -15.65 -12.91 15.04
CA ARG A 71 -16.08 -13.65 16.24
C ARG A 71 -17.53 -13.30 16.58
N ALA A 72 -18.41 -14.30 16.62
CA ALA A 72 -19.83 -14.09 16.88
C ALA A 72 -20.12 -13.52 18.28
N ALA A 73 -19.38 -13.93 19.31
CA ALA A 73 -19.59 -13.50 20.68
C ALA A 73 -19.34 -12.01 20.93
N THR A 74 -18.43 -11.38 20.17
CA THR A 74 -18.07 -9.95 20.32
C THR A 74 -18.49 -9.09 19.15
N GLY A 75 -18.81 -9.69 18.00
CA GLY A 75 -19.04 -8.97 16.74
C GLY A 75 -17.76 -8.38 16.13
N GLU A 76 -16.61 -8.58 16.76
CA GLU A 76 -15.32 -8.03 16.35
C GLU A 76 -14.80 -8.71 15.08
N VAL A 77 -14.18 -7.91 14.20
CA VAL A 77 -13.47 -8.40 13.03
C VAL A 77 -12.01 -7.97 13.11
N ILE A 78 -11.11 -8.92 12.87
CA ILE A 78 -9.66 -8.71 12.82
C ILE A 78 -9.18 -9.02 11.39
N GLU A 79 -8.33 -8.16 10.83
CA GLU A 79 -7.68 -8.41 9.55
C GLU A 79 -6.29 -9.03 9.76
N ALA A 80 -6.03 -10.15 9.09
CA ALA A 80 -4.73 -10.81 9.02
C ALA A 80 -4.16 -10.71 7.60
N LEU A 81 -2.88 -10.35 7.48
CA LEU A 81 -2.17 -10.22 6.22
C LEU A 81 -1.28 -11.43 5.97
N GLY A 82 -1.45 -12.08 4.82
CA GLY A 82 -0.54 -13.12 4.32
C GLY A 82 0.48 -12.51 3.36
N PHE A 83 1.77 -12.60 3.70
CA PHE A 83 2.83 -12.05 2.86
C PHE A 83 3.18 -12.98 1.69
N ALA A 84 3.68 -12.37 0.60
CA ALA A 84 4.13 -13.12 -0.57
C ALA A 84 5.34 -14.02 -0.22
N PRO A 85 5.45 -15.23 -0.82
CA PRO A 85 6.52 -16.20 -0.49
C PRO A 85 7.95 -15.65 -0.65
N ALA A 86 8.16 -14.69 -1.56
CA ALA A 86 9.46 -14.04 -1.77
C ALA A 86 9.95 -13.24 -0.54
N MET A 87 9.06 -12.90 0.39
CA MET A 87 9.37 -12.13 1.60
C MET A 87 9.57 -13.00 2.83
N LEU A 88 9.29 -14.30 2.76
CA LEU A 88 9.27 -15.18 3.91
C LEU A 88 10.43 -16.16 3.88
N LEU A 89 11.16 -16.26 4.99
CA LEU A 89 12.16 -17.31 5.24
C LEU A 89 11.53 -18.70 5.47
N THR A 90 10.20 -18.74 5.65
CA THR A 90 9.41 -19.97 5.89
C THR A 90 8.18 -19.96 4.99
N THR A 91 7.70 -21.14 4.60
CA THR A 91 6.47 -21.29 3.81
C THR A 91 5.28 -20.66 4.54
N PRO A 92 4.50 -19.75 3.92
CA PRO A 92 3.35 -19.14 4.58
C PRO A 92 2.35 -20.20 4.97
N ALA A 93 1.77 -20.08 6.16
CA ALA A 93 0.64 -20.90 6.57
C ALA A 93 -0.54 -20.59 5.63
N LYS A 94 -0.85 -21.52 4.72
CA LYS A 94 -2.00 -21.39 3.80
C LYS A 94 -3.34 -21.29 4.54
N ASP A 95 -3.35 -21.59 5.85
CA ASP A 95 -4.55 -21.84 6.65
C ASP A 95 -4.66 -20.97 7.90
N ALA A 96 -4.16 -19.71 7.86
CA ALA A 96 -4.24 -18.81 9.04
C ALA A 96 -5.70 -18.61 9.52
N GLY A 97 -6.66 -18.49 8.60
CA GLY A 97 -8.08 -18.40 8.90
C GLY A 97 -8.60 -19.65 9.59
N ARG A 98 -8.30 -20.83 9.05
CA ARG A 98 -8.71 -22.13 9.62
C ARG A 98 -8.09 -22.36 11.01
N GLN A 99 -6.79 -22.07 11.17
CA GLN A 99 -6.10 -22.18 12.46
C GLN A 99 -6.72 -21.28 13.51
N TRP A 100 -7.03 -20.05 13.17
CA TRP A 100 -7.69 -19.11 14.07
C TRP A 100 -9.08 -19.61 14.47
N LEU A 101 -9.90 -20.07 13.51
CA LEU A 101 -11.23 -20.60 13.77
C LEU A 101 -11.19 -21.80 14.73
N THR A 102 -10.30 -22.77 14.52
CA THR A 102 -10.13 -23.92 15.43
C THR A 102 -9.70 -23.53 16.84
N GLY A 103 -9.07 -22.34 16.99
CA GLY A 103 -8.70 -21.79 18.31
C GLY A 103 -9.86 -21.17 19.09
N ILE A 104 -11.00 -20.86 18.45
CA ILE A 104 -12.13 -20.18 19.10
C ILE A 104 -13.30 -21.11 19.44
N SER A 105 -13.39 -22.28 18.82
CA SER A 105 -14.48 -23.23 19.07
C SER A 105 -14.06 -24.65 18.79
N GLY A 106 -14.74 -25.62 19.42
CA GLY A 106 -14.42 -27.05 19.33
C GLY A 106 -15.08 -27.80 18.15
N GLY A 107 -15.82 -27.13 17.28
CA GLY A 107 -16.44 -27.72 16.11
C GLY A 107 -15.47 -27.94 14.95
N GLU A 108 -16.01 -28.43 13.84
CA GLU A 108 -15.27 -28.56 12.59
C GLU A 108 -15.44 -27.32 11.74
N VAL A 109 -14.36 -26.91 11.05
CA VAL A 109 -14.42 -25.77 10.10
C VAL A 109 -15.03 -26.24 8.80
N HIS A 110 -16.16 -25.62 8.42
CA HIS A 110 -16.73 -25.73 7.08
C HIS A 110 -16.23 -24.59 6.22
N GLU A 111 -15.71 -24.87 5.02
CA GLU A 111 -15.16 -23.88 4.12
C GLU A 111 -15.68 -24.09 2.70
N ASP A 112 -16.19 -23.00 2.10
CA ASP A 112 -16.63 -22.96 0.71
C ASP A 112 -15.73 -22.00 -0.08
N THR A 113 -15.14 -22.51 -1.17
CA THR A 113 -14.43 -21.69 -2.16
C THR A 113 -15.44 -21.17 -3.19
N ILE A 114 -15.40 -19.87 -3.44
CA ILE A 114 -16.39 -19.18 -4.28
C ILE A 114 -15.82 -18.93 -5.66
N GLY A 115 -16.01 -19.91 -6.51
CA GLY A 115 -15.49 -19.91 -7.88
C GLY A 115 -14.62 -21.12 -8.18
N THR A 116 -14.05 -21.14 -9.39
CA THR A 116 -13.28 -22.29 -9.90
C THR A 116 -11.78 -21.99 -10.03
N LYS A 117 -11.36 -20.75 -9.78
CA LYS A 117 -9.96 -20.34 -9.88
C LYS A 117 -9.21 -20.67 -8.58
N PRO A 118 -7.89 -20.93 -8.64
CA PRO A 118 -7.07 -21.17 -7.44
C PRO A 118 -7.06 -20.01 -6.45
N GLU A 119 -7.23 -18.77 -6.96
CA GLU A 119 -7.24 -17.53 -6.17
C GLU A 119 -8.68 -17.07 -5.84
N ALA A 120 -9.68 -17.97 -5.95
CA ALA A 120 -11.05 -17.61 -5.65
C ALA A 120 -11.25 -17.31 -4.16
N PRO A 121 -12.14 -16.36 -3.82
CA PRO A 121 -12.47 -16.07 -2.43
C PRO A 121 -12.94 -17.31 -1.68
N SER A 122 -12.64 -17.42 -0.38
CA SER A 122 -13.19 -18.47 0.46
C SER A 122 -13.90 -17.89 1.68
N LEU A 123 -15.00 -18.54 2.05
CA LEU A 123 -15.74 -18.31 3.30
C LEU A 123 -15.62 -19.56 4.16
N ALA A 124 -15.16 -19.39 5.40
CA ALA A 124 -15.06 -20.48 6.36
C ALA A 124 -15.84 -20.14 7.62
N TRP A 125 -16.49 -21.13 8.19
CA TRP A 125 -17.31 -21.01 9.39
C TRP A 125 -16.98 -22.09 10.40
N ILE A 126 -17.10 -21.77 11.69
CA ILE A 126 -17.01 -22.72 12.79
C ILE A 126 -18.17 -22.55 13.76
N GLY A 127 -18.73 -23.67 14.24
CA GLY A 127 -19.74 -23.70 15.27
C GLY A 127 -19.21 -24.31 16.58
N PRO A 128 -20.03 -24.36 17.65
CA PRO A 128 -19.69 -25.03 18.90
C PRO A 128 -19.59 -26.58 18.74
N ARG A 129 -20.14 -27.12 17.65
CA ARG A 129 -20.12 -28.53 17.23
C ARG A 129 -20.02 -28.62 15.72
N ALA A 130 -19.83 -29.82 15.18
CA ALA A 130 -19.96 -30.04 13.75
C ALA A 130 -21.35 -29.63 13.24
N PHE A 131 -21.39 -29.01 12.06
CA PHE A 131 -22.64 -28.62 11.43
C PHE A 131 -23.39 -29.84 10.90
N THR A 132 -24.73 -29.79 10.98
CA THR A 132 -25.60 -30.78 10.36
C THR A 132 -25.62 -30.61 8.84
N PRO A 133 -26.06 -31.64 8.07
CA PRO A 133 -26.17 -31.51 6.61
C PRO A 133 -27.03 -30.30 6.18
N ASP A 134 -28.16 -30.06 6.83
CA ASP A 134 -29.04 -28.93 6.53
C ASP A 134 -28.37 -27.56 6.83
N GLU A 135 -27.56 -27.48 7.89
CA GLU A 135 -26.78 -26.28 8.22
C GLU A 135 -25.67 -26.04 7.17
N ILE A 136 -24.99 -27.10 6.74
CA ILE A 136 -23.99 -27.04 5.66
C ILE A 136 -24.63 -26.57 4.36
N ASP A 137 -25.80 -27.08 4.01
CA ASP A 137 -26.51 -26.67 2.79
C ASP A 137 -26.89 -25.18 2.83
N ARG A 138 -27.31 -24.64 4.00
CA ARG A 138 -27.54 -23.21 4.18
C ARG A 138 -26.27 -22.38 4.04
N LEU A 139 -25.15 -22.82 4.65
CA LEU A 139 -23.86 -22.14 4.53
C LEU A 139 -23.38 -22.12 3.07
N ARG A 140 -23.48 -23.24 2.38
CA ARG A 140 -23.15 -23.37 0.96
C ARG A 140 -24.03 -22.52 0.05
N GLU A 141 -25.34 -22.47 0.34
CA GLU A 141 -26.25 -21.62 -0.39
C GLU A 141 -25.90 -20.13 -0.18
N ALA A 142 -25.65 -19.69 1.04
CA ALA A 142 -25.20 -18.34 1.33
C ALA A 142 -23.87 -18.00 0.62
N ALA A 143 -22.90 -18.92 0.62
CA ALA A 143 -21.65 -18.77 -0.12
C ALA A 143 -21.86 -18.57 -1.62
N ARG A 144 -22.80 -19.33 -2.24
CA ARG A 144 -23.16 -19.18 -3.66
C ARG A 144 -23.78 -17.81 -3.95
N PHE A 145 -24.69 -17.33 -3.11
CA PHE A 145 -25.32 -16.01 -3.26
C PHE A 145 -24.33 -14.86 -2.93
N ALA A 146 -23.34 -15.11 -2.07
CA ALA A 146 -22.25 -14.17 -1.79
C ALA A 146 -21.27 -13.98 -2.97
N ALA A 147 -21.34 -14.80 -4.02
CA ALA A 147 -20.38 -14.75 -5.13
C ALA A 147 -20.31 -13.37 -5.82
N ALA A 148 -21.45 -12.73 -6.08
CA ALA A 148 -21.48 -11.41 -6.73
C ALA A 148 -20.94 -10.29 -5.84
N PRO A 149 -21.40 -10.11 -4.58
CA PRO A 149 -20.82 -9.11 -3.70
C PRO A 149 -19.34 -9.38 -3.41
N LEU A 150 -18.91 -10.63 -3.24
CA LEU A 150 -17.50 -10.96 -3.04
C LEU A 150 -16.64 -10.67 -4.27
N ALA A 151 -17.15 -10.93 -5.48
CA ALA A 151 -16.47 -10.55 -6.71
C ALA A 151 -16.27 -9.03 -6.82
N THR A 152 -17.29 -8.27 -6.40
CA THR A 152 -17.22 -6.80 -6.37
C THR A 152 -16.18 -6.32 -5.35
N LEU A 153 -16.18 -6.89 -4.14
CA LEU A 153 -15.19 -6.57 -3.11
C LEU A 153 -13.76 -6.95 -3.53
N ALA A 154 -13.59 -8.14 -4.12
CA ALA A 154 -12.32 -8.58 -4.65
C ALA A 154 -11.81 -7.65 -5.76
N ALA A 155 -12.67 -7.23 -6.68
CA ALA A 155 -12.30 -6.27 -7.72
C ALA A 155 -11.88 -4.92 -7.14
N ARG A 156 -12.59 -4.41 -6.13
CA ARG A 156 -12.19 -3.17 -5.40
C ARG A 156 -10.86 -3.35 -4.68
N ALA A 157 -10.68 -4.46 -3.96
CA ALA A 157 -9.42 -4.75 -3.26
C ALA A 157 -8.24 -4.86 -4.22
N ASN A 158 -8.44 -5.49 -5.37
CA ASN A 158 -7.42 -5.62 -6.42
C ASN A 158 -7.07 -4.26 -7.03
N LEU A 159 -8.06 -3.42 -7.29
CA LEU A 159 -7.83 -2.06 -7.78
C LEU A 159 -7.03 -1.24 -6.75
N THR A 160 -7.43 -1.28 -5.49
CA THR A 160 -6.72 -0.60 -4.41
C THR A 160 -5.28 -1.09 -4.31
N ALA A 161 -5.05 -2.41 -4.26
CA ALA A 161 -3.72 -2.98 -4.17
C ALA A 161 -2.83 -2.62 -5.37
N ALA A 162 -3.40 -2.60 -6.59
CA ALA A 162 -2.68 -2.17 -7.78
C ALA A 162 -2.30 -0.69 -7.70
N LEU A 163 -3.23 0.19 -7.29
CA LEU A 163 -2.94 1.60 -7.12
C LEU A 163 -1.91 1.85 -6.01
N GLU A 164 -1.99 1.15 -4.88
CA GLU A 164 -1.00 1.23 -3.81
C GLU A 164 0.40 0.81 -4.28
N ALA A 165 0.49 -0.25 -5.09
CA ALA A 165 1.77 -0.72 -5.62
C ALA A 165 2.43 0.26 -6.60
N TYR A 166 1.64 1.03 -7.37
CA TYR A 166 2.16 1.97 -8.37
C TYR A 166 2.29 3.40 -7.86
N LEU A 167 1.43 3.83 -6.96
CA LEU A 167 1.32 5.23 -6.52
C LEU A 167 1.75 5.46 -5.07
N GLY A 168 1.91 4.39 -4.28
CA GLY A 168 1.99 4.50 -2.83
C GLY A 168 0.60 4.61 -2.18
N ARG A 169 0.55 4.36 -0.88
CA ARG A 169 -0.72 4.19 -0.16
C ARG A 169 -1.56 5.47 -0.10
N ARG A 170 -0.97 6.60 0.32
CA ARG A 170 -1.70 7.87 0.47
C ARG A 170 -2.16 8.42 -0.88
N SER A 171 -1.32 8.30 -1.90
CA SER A 171 -1.64 8.72 -3.26
C SER A 171 -2.77 7.86 -3.83
N ALA A 172 -2.77 6.55 -3.61
CA ALA A 172 -3.84 5.64 -4.01
C ALA A 172 -5.17 5.97 -3.32
N GLU A 173 -5.16 6.19 -2.00
CA GLU A 173 -6.34 6.60 -1.23
C GLU A 173 -6.96 7.90 -1.80
N ARG A 174 -6.12 8.89 -2.14
CA ARG A 174 -6.57 10.16 -2.74
C ARG A 174 -7.14 9.98 -4.13
N VAL A 175 -6.51 9.17 -4.97
CA VAL A 175 -7.00 8.86 -6.32
C VAL A 175 -8.35 8.15 -6.29
N LEU A 176 -8.56 7.24 -5.33
CA LEU A 176 -9.82 6.53 -5.15
C LEU A 176 -10.94 7.41 -4.58
N ALA A 177 -10.58 8.40 -3.74
CA ALA A 177 -11.55 9.28 -3.09
C ALA A 177 -11.98 10.49 -3.97
N ALA A 178 -11.19 10.86 -4.97
CA ALA A 178 -11.39 12.07 -5.75
C ALA A 178 -11.86 11.78 -7.18
N PRO A 179 -12.54 12.73 -7.85
CA PRO A 179 -12.83 12.64 -9.28
C PRO A 179 -11.53 12.55 -10.11
N LEU A 180 -11.50 11.64 -11.07
CA LEU A 180 -10.37 11.50 -12.01
C LEU A 180 -10.35 12.68 -13.03
N ARG A 181 -9.95 13.85 -12.54
CA ARG A 181 -9.87 15.09 -13.32
C ARG A 181 -8.52 15.74 -13.09
N ARG A 182 -8.05 16.48 -14.11
CA ARG A 182 -6.86 17.35 -14.00
C ARG A 182 -7.09 18.44 -12.96
N SER A 183 -6.01 18.90 -12.33
CA SER A 183 -6.01 20.00 -11.35
C SER A 183 -6.86 19.73 -10.09
N VAL A 184 -7.20 18.47 -9.82
CA VAL A 184 -7.77 18.05 -8.54
C VAL A 184 -6.64 17.68 -7.60
N GLY A 185 -6.48 18.45 -6.54
CA GLY A 185 -5.43 18.31 -5.55
C GLY A 185 -5.48 19.45 -4.55
N GLU A 186 -4.48 19.55 -3.74
CA GLU A 186 -4.36 20.57 -2.70
C GLU A 186 -2.96 21.15 -2.64
N THR A 187 -2.87 22.40 -2.19
CA THR A 187 -1.60 23.03 -1.84
C THR A 187 -1.29 22.72 -0.39
N ILE A 188 -0.14 22.11 -0.15
CA ILE A 188 0.30 21.71 1.19
C ILE A 188 1.73 22.12 1.46
N GLN A 189 2.08 22.24 2.74
CA GLN A 189 3.47 22.29 3.19
C GLN A 189 4.01 20.86 3.33
N ALA A 190 5.25 20.63 2.90
CA ALA A 190 5.88 19.32 3.00
C ALA A 190 7.41 19.43 3.09
N ALA A 191 8.03 18.45 3.74
CA ALA A 191 9.44 18.19 3.52
C ALA A 191 9.56 17.26 2.31
N LEU A 192 10.48 17.58 1.40
CA LEU A 192 10.77 16.87 0.17
C LEU A 192 12.15 16.23 0.28
N LEU A 193 12.29 15.02 -0.24
CA LEU A 193 13.55 14.33 -0.44
C LEU A 193 13.69 14.00 -1.91
N PHE A 194 14.78 14.43 -2.52
CA PHE A 194 15.22 13.96 -3.83
C PHE A 194 16.57 13.27 -3.69
N ALA A 195 16.69 12.07 -4.23
CA ALA A 195 17.91 11.28 -4.16
C ALA A 195 18.20 10.61 -5.49
N ASP A 196 19.47 10.44 -5.84
CA ASP A 196 19.91 9.90 -7.13
C ASP A 196 21.21 9.11 -6.99
N LEU A 197 21.40 8.05 -7.81
CA LEU A 197 22.61 7.25 -7.80
C LEU A 197 23.75 8.01 -8.51
N ARG A 198 24.93 7.89 -7.99
CA ARG A 198 26.11 8.46 -8.61
C ARG A 198 26.71 7.51 -9.63
N GLY A 199 26.98 8.04 -10.83
CA GLY A 199 27.59 7.27 -11.89
C GLY A 199 26.68 6.24 -12.56
N PHE A 200 25.35 6.35 -12.38
CA PHE A 200 24.38 5.42 -12.94
C PHE A 200 24.49 5.31 -14.47
N THR A 201 24.64 6.43 -15.19
CA THR A 201 24.80 6.42 -16.66
C THR A 201 25.96 5.53 -17.08
N ALA A 202 27.14 5.70 -16.48
CA ALA A 202 28.30 4.87 -16.79
C ALA A 202 28.08 3.40 -16.41
N MET A 203 27.42 3.14 -15.27
CA MET A 203 27.06 1.80 -14.86
C MET A 203 26.10 1.13 -15.85
N SER A 204 25.09 1.86 -16.33
CA SER A 204 24.09 1.35 -17.27
C SER A 204 24.66 1.08 -18.67
N GLU A 205 25.66 1.85 -19.10
CA GLU A 205 26.36 1.62 -20.37
C GLU A 205 27.36 0.45 -20.30
N ALA A 206 27.96 0.21 -19.14
CA ALA A 206 29.02 -0.80 -18.96
C ALA A 206 28.50 -2.20 -18.59
N ASN A 207 27.21 -2.35 -18.23
CA ASN A 207 26.68 -3.61 -17.70
C ASN A 207 25.44 -4.11 -18.44
N PRO A 208 25.20 -5.43 -18.46
CA PRO A 208 23.95 -6.00 -18.98
C PRO A 208 22.71 -5.49 -18.20
N PRO A 209 21.53 -5.37 -18.84
CA PRO A 209 20.30 -4.87 -18.20
C PRO A 209 19.93 -5.57 -16.88
N ALA A 210 20.14 -6.87 -16.77
CA ALA A 210 19.84 -7.62 -15.55
C ALA A 210 20.69 -7.16 -14.35
N VAL A 211 21.95 -6.81 -14.56
CA VAL A 211 22.85 -6.28 -13.52
C VAL A 211 22.41 -4.88 -13.11
N VAL A 212 22.05 -4.05 -14.08
CA VAL A 212 21.56 -2.68 -13.84
C VAL A 212 20.26 -2.70 -13.05
N ILE A 213 19.29 -3.55 -13.46
CA ILE A 213 18.01 -3.70 -12.76
C ILE A 213 18.24 -4.18 -11.32
N SER A 214 19.08 -5.20 -11.10
CA SER A 214 19.37 -5.70 -9.75
C SER A 214 20.02 -4.62 -8.85
N ALA A 215 20.84 -3.74 -9.41
CA ALA A 215 21.43 -2.63 -8.68
C ALA A 215 20.38 -1.56 -8.34
N LEU A 216 19.48 -1.24 -9.30
CA LEU A 216 18.36 -0.33 -9.06
C LEU A 216 17.38 -0.87 -8.01
N ASP A 217 17.00 -2.14 -8.09
CA ASP A 217 16.12 -2.78 -7.11
C ASP A 217 16.72 -2.67 -5.70
N ALA A 218 18.02 -3.00 -5.57
CA ALA A 218 18.71 -2.89 -4.28
C ALA A 218 18.78 -1.44 -3.76
N TRP A 219 18.93 -0.45 -4.63
CA TRP A 219 18.90 0.98 -4.32
C TRP A 219 17.50 1.41 -3.89
N PHE A 220 16.50 1.12 -4.72
CA PHE A 220 15.12 1.53 -4.47
C PHE A 220 14.56 0.92 -3.18
N ASP A 221 14.86 -0.35 -2.89
CA ASP A 221 14.47 -0.99 -1.64
C ASP A 221 15.01 -0.26 -0.40
N ARG A 222 16.25 0.23 -0.47
CA ARG A 222 16.87 0.95 0.67
C ARG A 222 16.27 2.34 0.85
N ILE A 223 16.13 3.12 -0.22
CA ILE A 223 15.62 4.49 -0.12
C ILE A 223 14.12 4.51 0.16
N ALA A 224 13.32 3.69 -0.53
CA ALA A 224 11.89 3.61 -0.30
C ALA A 224 11.57 3.03 1.07
N GLY A 225 12.26 1.96 1.50
CA GLY A 225 12.11 1.39 2.83
C GLY A 225 12.41 2.42 3.93
N ALA A 226 13.46 3.21 3.79
CA ALA A 226 13.76 4.29 4.73
C ALA A 226 12.69 5.38 4.72
N VAL A 227 12.23 5.84 3.55
CA VAL A 227 11.15 6.83 3.42
C VAL A 227 9.89 6.34 4.12
N HIS A 228 9.45 5.11 3.86
CA HIS A 228 8.24 4.54 4.45
C HIS A 228 8.36 4.33 5.97
N ALA A 229 9.52 3.89 6.47
CA ALA A 229 9.75 3.68 7.89
C ALA A 229 9.58 4.96 8.73
N PHE A 230 9.82 6.13 8.14
CA PHE A 230 9.65 7.43 8.78
C PHE A 230 8.38 8.17 8.31
N GLY A 231 7.40 7.46 7.74
CA GLY A 231 6.09 7.99 7.40
C GLY A 231 6.06 8.90 6.17
N GLY A 232 7.11 8.88 5.34
CA GLY A 232 7.11 9.49 4.01
C GLY A 232 6.45 8.62 2.97
N GLU A 233 6.30 9.16 1.76
CA GLU A 233 5.81 8.45 0.59
C GLU A 233 6.70 8.75 -0.63
N VAL A 234 7.06 7.71 -1.36
CA VAL A 234 7.72 7.85 -2.66
C VAL A 234 6.68 8.26 -3.69
N LEU A 235 6.85 9.45 -4.27
CA LEU A 235 5.94 9.97 -5.30
C LEU A 235 6.24 9.39 -6.68
N LYS A 236 7.52 9.27 -7.01
CA LYS A 236 7.94 8.71 -8.29
C LYS A 236 9.41 8.32 -8.30
N PHE A 237 9.72 7.39 -9.19
CA PHE A 237 11.06 7.06 -9.65
C PHE A 237 11.32 7.79 -10.97
N ILE A 238 12.49 8.44 -11.11
CA ILE A 238 12.88 9.24 -12.28
C ILE A 238 14.23 8.73 -12.76
N GLY A 239 14.23 7.69 -13.61
CA GLY A 239 15.44 6.95 -13.90
C GLY A 239 15.96 6.23 -12.66
N ASP A 240 17.14 6.60 -12.20
CA ASP A 240 17.73 6.16 -10.93
C ASP A 240 17.40 7.12 -9.76
N GLY A 241 16.73 8.22 -10.03
CA GLY A 241 16.31 9.20 -9.03
C GLY A 241 15.00 8.84 -8.32
N VAL A 242 14.87 9.30 -7.08
CA VAL A 242 13.69 9.10 -6.22
C VAL A 242 13.24 10.44 -5.69
N LEU A 243 11.96 10.78 -5.94
CA LEU A 243 11.29 11.92 -5.30
C LEU A 243 10.33 11.40 -4.23
N ALA A 244 10.52 11.83 -2.99
CA ALA A 244 9.66 11.48 -1.86
C ALA A 244 9.14 12.72 -1.13
N ILE A 245 8.01 12.55 -0.45
CA ILE A 245 7.31 13.60 0.28
C ILE A 245 7.00 13.17 1.71
N PHE A 246 7.11 14.12 2.64
CA PHE A 246 6.70 14.02 4.03
C PHE A 246 5.73 15.19 4.29
N PRO A 247 4.42 14.97 4.15
CA PRO A 247 3.43 16.03 4.34
C PRO A 247 3.46 16.58 5.77
N VAL A 248 3.30 17.88 5.90
CA VAL A 248 3.12 18.54 7.21
C VAL A 248 1.70 18.22 7.70
N VAL A 249 1.61 17.67 8.91
CA VAL A 249 0.36 17.38 9.59
C VAL A 249 0.16 18.41 10.69
N ASP A 250 -1.08 18.86 10.89
CA ASP A 250 -1.48 19.80 11.94
C ASP A 250 -0.67 21.11 11.99
N GLY A 251 -0.14 21.56 10.84
CA GLY A 251 0.61 22.79 10.72
C GLY A 251 1.98 22.78 11.42
N ALA A 252 2.49 21.61 11.82
CA ALA A 252 3.77 21.46 12.51
C ALA A 252 4.87 20.92 11.57
N PRO A 253 5.66 21.79 10.88
CA PRO A 253 6.65 21.36 9.89
C PRO A 253 7.80 20.56 10.48
N ARG A 254 8.15 20.78 11.76
CA ARG A 254 9.23 20.11 12.47
C ARG A 254 9.14 18.58 12.41
N GLY A 255 7.93 18.01 12.57
CA GLY A 255 7.71 16.57 12.50
C GLY A 255 8.07 16.00 11.13
N ALA A 256 7.60 16.62 10.05
CA ALA A 256 7.89 16.23 8.69
C ALA A 256 9.38 16.40 8.33
N CYS A 257 10.00 17.50 8.76
CA CYS A 257 11.42 17.76 8.52
C CYS A 257 12.33 16.75 9.24
N ASN A 258 12.06 16.46 10.52
CA ASN A 258 12.79 15.45 11.27
C ASN A 258 12.58 14.03 10.69
N ALA A 259 11.37 13.70 10.24
CA ALA A 259 11.08 12.43 9.57
C ALA A 259 11.93 12.28 8.29
N ALA A 260 11.99 13.31 7.46
CA ALA A 260 12.81 13.32 6.25
C ALA A 260 14.32 13.18 6.53
N LEU A 261 14.83 13.86 7.58
CA LEU A 261 16.22 13.74 8.02
C LEU A 261 16.57 12.35 8.56
N ASN A 262 15.67 11.77 9.34
CA ASN A 262 15.83 10.40 9.83
C ASN A 262 15.78 9.37 8.68
N ALA A 263 14.89 9.57 7.71
CA ALA A 263 14.79 8.71 6.54
C ALA A 263 16.09 8.71 5.72
N VAL A 264 16.65 9.89 5.41
CA VAL A 264 17.90 9.96 4.64
C VAL A 264 19.10 9.41 5.42
N SER A 265 19.11 9.58 6.75
CA SER A 265 20.13 9.00 7.62
C SER A 265 20.06 7.47 7.65
N ALA A 266 18.85 6.91 7.75
CA ALA A 266 18.61 5.47 7.67
C ALA A 266 18.97 4.90 6.28
N ALA A 267 18.63 5.62 5.20
CA ALA A 267 19.02 5.25 3.85
C ALA A 267 20.54 5.19 3.70
N ARG A 268 21.27 6.20 4.22
CA ARG A 268 22.74 6.22 4.23
C ARG A 268 23.33 5.00 4.96
N ALA A 269 22.80 4.67 6.14
CA ALA A 269 23.24 3.49 6.90
C ALA A 269 22.91 2.18 6.16
N GLY A 270 21.71 2.09 5.58
CA GLY A 270 21.28 0.94 4.77
C GLY A 270 22.14 0.72 3.53
N MET A 271 22.55 1.80 2.85
CA MET A 271 23.45 1.74 1.69
C MET A 271 24.88 1.33 2.09
N ALA A 272 25.41 1.82 3.21
CA ALA A 272 26.70 1.39 3.72
C ALA A 272 26.73 -0.12 4.05
N HIS A 273 25.63 -0.64 4.62
CA HIS A 273 25.47 -2.08 4.84
C HIS A 273 25.40 -2.87 3.53
N LEU A 274 24.62 -2.39 2.56
CA LEU A 274 24.52 -2.99 1.22
C LEU A 274 25.89 -3.05 0.54
N ASP A 275 26.64 -1.95 0.56
CA ASP A 275 27.97 -1.84 -0.05
C ASP A 275 28.99 -2.77 0.59
N SER A 276 28.89 -2.98 1.91
CA SER A 276 29.69 -3.99 2.60
C SER A 276 29.43 -5.41 2.08
N GLY A 277 28.16 -5.71 1.75
CA GLY A 277 27.76 -6.97 1.11
C GLY A 277 28.27 -7.09 -0.33
N ARG A 278 28.10 -6.02 -1.11
CA ARG A 278 28.56 -5.92 -2.53
C ARG A 278 30.08 -6.08 -2.65
N ASN A 279 30.84 -5.42 -1.79
CA ASN A 279 32.29 -5.54 -1.75
C ASN A 279 32.77 -6.98 -1.53
N ARG A 280 32.10 -7.74 -0.64
CA ARG A 280 32.37 -9.17 -0.42
C ARG A 280 32.13 -10.03 -1.68
N GLN A 281 31.25 -9.57 -2.56
CA GLN A 281 30.93 -10.22 -3.85
C GLN A 281 31.78 -9.69 -5.02
N GLY A 282 32.71 -8.76 -4.77
CA GLY A 282 33.50 -8.11 -5.80
C GLY A 282 32.74 -7.11 -6.66
N LEU A 283 31.57 -6.67 -6.22
CA LEU A 283 30.76 -5.68 -6.91
C LEU A 283 31.08 -4.26 -6.43
N PRO A 284 31.03 -3.24 -7.31
CA PRO A 284 31.28 -1.86 -6.93
C PRO A 284 30.20 -1.32 -5.99
N PRO A 285 30.53 -0.37 -5.09
CA PRO A 285 29.56 0.27 -4.22
C PRO A 285 28.56 1.11 -5.02
N LEU A 286 27.36 1.32 -4.44
CA LEU A 286 26.30 2.16 -4.99
C LEU A 286 26.23 3.48 -4.22
N SER A 287 27.08 4.44 -4.60
CA SER A 287 27.04 5.77 -4.01
C SER A 287 25.81 6.54 -4.48
N PHE A 288 25.28 7.40 -3.62
CA PHE A 288 24.14 8.25 -3.97
C PHE A 288 24.34 9.71 -3.50
N GLY A 289 23.59 10.64 -4.09
CA GLY A 289 23.38 11.97 -3.62
C GLY A 289 21.95 12.14 -3.13
N ALA A 290 21.71 12.98 -2.13
CA ALA A 290 20.37 13.32 -1.68
C ALA A 290 20.27 14.77 -1.25
N ALA A 291 19.11 15.38 -1.49
CA ALA A 291 18.79 16.71 -1.00
C ALA A 291 17.45 16.73 -0.27
N LEU A 292 17.34 17.59 0.73
CA LEU A 292 16.11 17.81 1.49
C LEU A 292 15.75 19.28 1.49
N HIS A 293 14.46 19.55 1.31
CA HIS A 293 13.90 20.89 1.32
C HIS A 293 12.51 20.90 1.95
N HIS A 294 12.18 21.92 2.72
CA HIS A 294 10.83 22.19 3.21
C HIS A 294 10.21 23.34 2.41
N GLY A 295 8.98 23.15 1.94
CA GLY A 295 8.28 24.19 1.21
C GLY A 295 6.88 23.77 0.76
N GLU A 296 6.22 24.71 0.07
CA GLU A 296 4.88 24.52 -0.45
C GLU A 296 4.91 23.78 -1.79
N VAL A 297 3.97 22.84 -1.94
CA VAL A 297 3.75 22.08 -3.17
C VAL A 297 2.26 21.96 -3.46
N PHE A 298 1.88 21.93 -4.74
CA PHE A 298 0.60 21.39 -5.16
C PHE A 298 0.73 19.88 -5.30
N TRP A 299 -0.07 19.12 -4.55
CA TRP A 299 -0.10 17.67 -4.55
C TRP A 299 -1.43 17.15 -5.08
N GLY A 300 -1.42 16.53 -6.25
CA GLY A 300 -2.67 16.16 -6.92
C GLY A 300 -2.50 15.62 -8.33
N ASN A 301 -3.63 15.56 -9.04
CA ASN A 301 -3.72 15.07 -10.42
C ASN A 301 -3.23 16.09 -11.43
N LEU A 302 -2.23 15.71 -12.19
CA LEU A 302 -1.64 16.47 -13.29
C LEU A 302 -1.63 15.63 -14.56
N GLY A 303 -1.45 16.25 -15.71
CA GLY A 303 -1.21 15.52 -16.95
C GLY A 303 -2.04 15.95 -18.14
N ALA A 304 -2.13 15.07 -19.14
CA ALA A 304 -2.88 15.24 -20.37
C ALA A 304 -4.38 14.91 -20.19
N ALA A 305 -5.16 15.07 -21.25
CA ALA A 305 -6.59 14.78 -21.21
C ALA A 305 -6.91 13.30 -20.98
N ASP A 306 -6.03 12.44 -21.44
CA ASP A 306 -6.14 10.97 -21.46
C ASP A 306 -5.16 10.27 -20.52
N ARG A 307 -4.25 11.04 -19.87
CA ARG A 307 -3.24 10.47 -18.95
C ARG A 307 -3.01 11.38 -17.75
N LEU A 308 -3.34 10.89 -16.58
CA LEU A 308 -3.11 11.58 -15.32
C LEU A 308 -1.90 10.97 -14.59
N GLU A 309 -1.21 11.82 -13.84
CA GLU A 309 -0.18 11.46 -12.88
C GLU A 309 -0.54 12.12 -11.55
N PHE A 310 -0.58 11.34 -10.48
CA PHE A 310 -0.74 11.88 -9.13
C PHE A 310 0.65 12.17 -8.57
N THR A 311 0.98 13.45 -8.38
CA THR A 311 2.34 13.87 -8.00
C THR A 311 2.34 15.24 -7.32
N ALA A 312 3.50 15.64 -6.81
CA ALA A 312 3.74 16.99 -6.31
C ALA A 312 4.47 17.84 -7.34
N ILE A 313 4.05 19.10 -7.50
CA ILE A 313 4.76 20.13 -8.28
C ILE A 313 4.86 21.43 -7.50
N GLY A 314 5.79 22.26 -7.90
CA GLY A 314 5.97 23.62 -7.38
C GLY A 314 7.43 24.02 -7.28
N PRO A 315 7.70 25.28 -6.88
CA PRO A 315 9.06 25.78 -6.71
C PRO A 315 9.91 24.93 -5.76
N ALA A 316 9.29 24.35 -4.70
CA ALA A 316 9.98 23.50 -3.74
C ALA A 316 10.52 22.20 -4.37
N VAL A 317 9.78 21.56 -5.30
CA VAL A 317 10.23 20.38 -6.02
C VAL A 317 11.43 20.71 -6.93
N ASN A 318 11.37 21.86 -7.62
CA ASN A 318 12.48 22.32 -8.45
C ASN A 318 13.72 22.62 -7.59
N LEU A 319 13.53 23.25 -6.43
CA LEU A 319 14.63 23.59 -5.54
C LEU A 319 15.34 22.33 -5.02
N VAL A 320 14.60 21.34 -4.51
CA VAL A 320 15.20 20.11 -3.97
C VAL A 320 16.00 19.35 -5.02
N SER A 321 15.50 19.27 -6.26
CA SER A 321 16.21 18.66 -7.38
C SER A 321 17.49 19.42 -7.76
N ARG A 322 17.46 20.77 -7.74
CA ARG A 322 18.66 21.59 -8.02
C ARG A 322 19.67 21.52 -6.89
N LEU A 323 19.19 21.43 -5.66
CA LEU A 323 20.05 21.28 -4.48
C LEU A 323 20.80 19.95 -4.52
N GLU A 324 20.15 18.85 -4.92
CA GLU A 324 20.83 17.56 -5.08
C GLU A 324 22.01 17.67 -6.06
N GLY A 325 21.83 18.37 -7.18
CA GLY A 325 22.89 18.60 -8.16
C GLY A 325 24.16 19.25 -7.61
N LEU A 326 24.10 19.92 -6.45
CA LEU A 326 25.27 20.45 -5.74
C LEU A 326 25.99 19.39 -4.88
N CYS A 327 25.42 18.23 -4.66
CA CYS A 327 26.07 17.19 -3.87
C CYS A 327 27.46 16.83 -4.41
N ARG A 328 27.57 16.68 -5.73
CA ARG A 328 28.86 16.35 -6.38
C ARG A 328 29.87 17.50 -6.32
N PRO A 329 29.55 18.74 -6.70
CA PRO A 329 30.47 19.87 -6.56
C PRO A 329 30.96 20.12 -5.14
N LEU A 330 30.10 19.94 -4.13
CA LEU A 330 30.46 20.15 -2.71
C LEU A 330 31.09 18.91 -2.05
N GLY A 331 31.21 17.80 -2.75
CA GLY A 331 31.77 16.56 -2.20
C GLY A 331 30.95 15.98 -1.04
N LYS A 332 29.65 16.29 -0.96
CA LYS A 332 28.75 15.83 0.11
C LYS A 332 27.66 14.89 -0.46
N ALA A 333 27.35 13.84 0.31
CA ALA A 333 26.31 12.92 -0.08
C ALA A 333 24.90 13.46 0.19
N ILE A 334 24.73 14.28 1.24
CA ILE A 334 23.43 14.77 1.67
C ILE A 334 23.49 16.28 1.83
N LEU A 335 22.58 17.00 1.19
CA LEU A 335 22.42 18.44 1.32
C LEU A 335 21.03 18.80 1.85
N ILE A 336 20.97 19.84 2.66
CA ILE A 336 19.77 20.30 3.35
C ILE A 336 19.63 21.79 3.11
N SER A 337 18.45 22.24 2.68
CA SER A 337 18.18 23.67 2.49
C SER A 337 18.01 24.39 3.82
N GLY A 338 18.29 25.69 3.84
CA GLY A 338 18.04 26.55 4.99
C GLY A 338 16.59 26.54 5.46
N ALA A 339 15.64 26.41 4.54
CA ALA A 339 14.21 26.30 4.89
C ALA A 339 13.88 25.04 5.70
N LEU A 340 14.53 23.92 5.41
CA LEU A 340 14.37 22.71 6.22
C LEU A 340 15.20 22.80 7.52
N ALA A 341 16.40 23.36 7.43
CA ALA A 341 17.28 23.53 8.60
C ALA A 341 16.65 24.39 9.70
N ALA A 342 15.80 25.36 9.34
CA ALA A 342 15.07 26.19 10.29
C ALA A 342 13.98 25.44 11.07
N GLU A 343 13.56 24.28 10.57
CA GLU A 343 12.45 23.48 11.12
C GLU A 343 12.92 22.23 11.86
N THR A 344 14.22 22.14 12.21
CA THR A 344 14.77 20.99 12.91
C THR A 344 15.69 21.39 14.05
N ASP A 345 15.74 20.56 15.10
CA ASP A 345 16.74 20.67 16.17
C ASP A 345 17.91 19.70 15.98
N MET A 346 17.92 18.91 14.90
CA MET A 346 19.03 18.02 14.60
C MET A 346 20.31 18.81 14.27
N PRO A 347 21.47 18.39 14.76
CA PRO A 347 22.72 19.08 14.45
C PRO A 347 23.03 19.02 12.95
N LEU A 348 23.21 20.18 12.33
CA LEU A 348 23.56 20.33 10.93
C LEU A 348 24.83 21.18 10.81
N LEU A 349 25.67 20.86 9.81
CA LEU A 349 26.89 21.60 9.50
C LEU A 349 26.60 22.58 8.36
N PRO A 350 26.84 23.87 8.50
CA PRO A 350 26.66 24.87 7.45
C PRO A 350 27.73 24.73 6.37
N LEU A 351 27.30 24.81 5.11
CA LEU A 351 28.17 24.81 3.93
C LEU A 351 28.17 26.14 3.20
N GLY A 352 27.54 27.18 3.78
CA GLY A 352 27.42 28.48 3.17
C GLY A 352 26.18 28.67 2.32
N THR A 353 26.22 29.72 1.51
CA THR A 353 25.11 30.10 0.62
C THR A 353 25.52 29.85 -0.83
N HIS A 354 24.63 29.19 -1.60
CA HIS A 354 24.92 28.79 -2.97
C HIS A 354 23.82 29.24 -3.94
N GLU A 355 24.21 29.62 -5.13
CA GLU A 355 23.29 29.85 -6.23
C GLU A 355 22.83 28.52 -6.82
N LEU A 356 21.52 28.38 -7.05
CA LEU A 356 20.91 27.24 -7.69
C LEU A 356 20.39 27.65 -9.06
N ARG A 357 20.74 26.90 -10.11
CA ARG A 357 20.36 27.21 -11.48
C ARG A 357 18.84 27.36 -11.63
N GLY A 358 18.38 28.56 -12.03
CA GLY A 358 16.97 28.86 -12.23
C GLY A 358 16.17 29.16 -10.95
N ILE A 359 16.84 29.30 -9.81
CA ILE A 359 16.26 29.78 -8.55
C ILE A 359 16.75 31.21 -8.34
N ALA A 360 15.81 32.14 -8.12
CA ALA A 360 16.12 33.58 -8.08
C ALA A 360 16.98 34.01 -6.89
N SER A 361 16.82 33.35 -5.74
CA SER A 361 17.55 33.69 -4.51
C SER A 361 18.55 32.62 -4.15
N PRO A 362 19.76 32.99 -3.70
CA PRO A 362 20.73 32.04 -3.18
C PRO A 362 20.16 31.24 -1.99
N CYS A 363 20.52 29.98 -1.91
CA CYS A 363 20.04 29.06 -0.88
C CYS A 363 21.14 28.82 0.16
N ALA A 364 20.82 28.98 1.44
CA ALA A 364 21.66 28.49 2.52
C ALA A 364 21.64 26.96 2.52
N VAL A 365 22.82 26.34 2.56
CA VAL A 365 23.00 24.89 2.42
C VAL A 365 23.69 24.34 3.66
N PHE A 366 23.20 23.20 4.11
CA PHE A 366 23.70 22.46 5.25
C PHE A 366 23.92 20.99 4.86
N THR A 367 24.64 20.27 5.71
CA THR A 367 24.80 18.81 5.61
C THR A 367 24.70 18.15 6.98
N LEU A 368 24.47 16.84 7.00
CA LEU A 368 24.57 16.05 8.22
C LEU A 368 26.03 15.92 8.66
N PRO A 369 26.31 15.83 9.97
CA PRO A 369 27.63 15.44 10.46
C PRO A 369 28.06 14.10 9.87
N GLU A 370 29.33 13.98 9.56
CA GLU A 370 29.97 12.71 9.21
C GLU A 370 30.25 11.97 10.52
N ASN A 371 29.68 10.75 10.68
CA ASN A 371 29.99 9.88 11.81
C ASN A 371 31.26 9.10 11.53
#